data_642f0b1b5c3fff35c245a73dda4cca67
#
_entry.id   642f0b1b5c3fff35c245a73dda4cca67
#
_cell.length_a   1.000
_cell.length_b   1.000
_cell.length_c   1.000
_cell.angle_alpha   90.00
_cell.angle_beta   90.00
_cell.angle_gamma   90.00
#
_symmetry.space_group_name_H-M   'P 1'
#
loop_
_entity.id
_entity.type
_entity.pdbx_description
1 polymer ?
#
loop_
_entity_poly.entity_id
_entity_poly.type
_entity_poly.pdbx_seq_one_letter_code
_entity_poly.pdbx_strand_id
1 'polypeptide(L)'
;MKPSPSGFTLLELMLSLAILGVVLLIIFGALRIGTRAWEKGEKDVEIQQRRRAVLDLIQKQIASACLYEIKTGDEAFYFKGSDREVEFVSRSPIAPGSRSGIVYVKYSTGEGDQNEKMTLVLYERDMIFMKKEDFSSDAEEYSLKLMSGFQNLQFEYLKMAEDGSETSWQSSWDSSGDNKEMPLAVKMTLDGESEDALCLIVPIRCREE
;
A
#
# COMPACT_ATOMS: atom_id res chain seq x y z
N MET A 1 70.09 -26.75 -38.02
CA MET A 1 68.93 -26.48 -38.85
C MET A 1 68.03 -25.50 -38.11
N LYS A 2 67.88 -24.29 -38.58
CA LYS A 2 66.90 -23.33 -37.99
C LYS A 2 65.53 -23.64 -38.62
N PRO A 3 64.44 -23.79 -37.83
CA PRO A 3 63.12 -23.93 -38.39
C PRO A 3 62.77 -22.65 -39.13
N SER A 4 62.32 -22.75 -40.38
CA SER A 4 61.78 -21.66 -41.14
C SER A 4 60.50 -21.19 -40.51
N PRO A 5 60.27 -19.85 -40.36
CA PRO A 5 59.04 -19.33 -39.84
C PRO A 5 57.89 -19.68 -40.82
N SER A 6 56.93 -20.49 -40.41
CA SER A 6 55.69 -20.69 -41.15
C SER A 6 54.82 -19.45 -41.07
N GLY A 7 54.57 -18.82 -42.20
CA GLY A 7 53.69 -17.66 -42.29
C GLY A 7 52.21 -18.10 -42.13
N PHE A 8 51.37 -17.24 -41.54
CA PHE A 8 49.93 -17.46 -41.45
C PHE A 8 49.28 -17.49 -42.84
N THR A 9 48.39 -18.42 -43.04
CA THR A 9 47.62 -18.50 -44.30
C THR A 9 46.41 -17.53 -44.21
N LEU A 10 46.02 -17.00 -45.37
CA LEU A 10 44.85 -16.11 -45.45
C LEU A 10 43.57 -16.81 -45.00
N LEU A 11 43.47 -18.11 -45.24
CA LEU A 11 42.34 -18.95 -44.82
C LEU A 11 42.26 -19.10 -43.30
N GLU A 12 43.38 -19.25 -42.61
CA GLU A 12 43.46 -19.35 -41.14
C GLU A 12 43.03 -18.04 -40.47
N LEU A 13 43.37 -16.91 -41.07
CA LEU A 13 42.95 -15.59 -40.60
C LEU A 13 41.45 -15.38 -40.78
N MET A 14 40.87 -15.78 -41.91
CA MET A 14 39.43 -15.68 -42.15
C MET A 14 38.65 -16.62 -41.22
N LEU A 15 39.13 -17.81 -40.95
CA LEU A 15 38.49 -18.79 -40.05
C LEU A 15 38.52 -18.25 -38.59
N SER A 16 39.64 -17.73 -38.14
CA SER A 16 39.78 -17.16 -36.79
C SER A 16 38.86 -15.96 -36.58
N LEU A 17 38.74 -15.06 -37.56
CA LEU A 17 37.81 -13.92 -37.51
C LEU A 17 36.35 -14.39 -37.50
N ALA A 18 36.01 -15.42 -38.27
CA ALA A 18 34.65 -15.98 -38.29
C ALA A 18 34.28 -16.58 -36.91
N ILE A 19 35.19 -17.37 -36.32
CA ILE A 19 35.00 -17.95 -34.98
C ILE A 19 34.89 -16.83 -33.93
N LEU A 20 35.78 -15.84 -34.00
CA LEU A 20 35.72 -14.67 -33.07
C LEU A 20 34.38 -13.97 -33.18
N GLY A 21 33.88 -13.73 -34.38
CA GLY A 21 32.57 -13.12 -34.62
C GLY A 21 31.40 -13.90 -33.96
N VAL A 22 31.42 -15.22 -34.11
CA VAL A 22 30.38 -16.09 -33.49
C VAL A 22 30.48 -16.06 -31.98
N VAL A 23 31.69 -16.12 -31.42
CA VAL A 23 31.90 -16.03 -29.95
C VAL A 23 31.39 -14.71 -29.40
N LEU A 24 31.70 -13.57 -30.06
CA LEU A 24 31.20 -12.26 -29.67
C LEU A 24 29.67 -12.17 -29.71
N LEU A 25 29.03 -12.74 -30.76
CA LEU A 25 27.57 -12.79 -30.84
C LEU A 25 26.93 -13.54 -29.64
N ILE A 26 27.53 -14.68 -29.27
CA ILE A 26 27.06 -15.45 -28.12
C ILE A 26 27.24 -14.66 -26.81
N ILE A 27 28.39 -14.03 -26.62
CA ILE A 27 28.67 -13.23 -25.41
C ILE A 27 27.68 -12.06 -25.30
N PHE A 28 27.48 -11.28 -26.37
CA PHE A 28 26.55 -10.18 -26.38
C PHE A 28 25.09 -10.64 -26.18
N GLY A 29 24.72 -11.80 -26.76
CA GLY A 29 23.41 -12.40 -26.53
C GLY A 29 23.18 -12.76 -25.07
N ALA A 30 24.14 -13.43 -24.45
CA ALA A 30 24.08 -13.82 -23.04
C ALA A 30 24.04 -12.55 -22.10
N LEU A 31 24.86 -11.55 -22.38
CA LEU A 31 24.87 -10.30 -21.63
C LEU A 31 23.51 -9.59 -21.69
N ARG A 32 22.90 -9.52 -22.89
CA ARG A 32 21.59 -8.90 -23.07
C ARG A 32 20.47 -9.62 -22.30
N ILE A 33 20.52 -10.93 -22.24
CA ILE A 33 19.56 -11.72 -21.45
C ILE A 33 19.77 -11.47 -19.96
N GLY A 34 21.02 -11.46 -19.50
CA GLY A 34 21.39 -11.20 -18.11
C GLY A 34 20.94 -9.83 -17.62
N THR A 35 21.20 -8.76 -18.41
CA THR A 35 20.77 -7.39 -18.03
C THR A 35 19.26 -7.24 -17.96
N ARG A 36 18.51 -7.85 -18.91
CA ARG A 36 17.05 -7.83 -18.87
C ARG A 36 16.45 -8.59 -17.68
N ALA A 37 17.04 -9.73 -17.33
CA ALA A 37 16.62 -10.49 -16.15
C ALA A 37 16.87 -9.69 -14.86
N TRP A 38 18.01 -9.00 -14.77
CA TRP A 38 18.34 -8.13 -13.66
C TRP A 38 17.36 -6.96 -13.52
N GLU A 39 17.12 -6.20 -14.60
CA GLU A 39 16.19 -5.07 -14.61
C GLU A 39 14.76 -5.47 -14.21
N LYS A 40 14.31 -6.67 -14.62
CA LYS A 40 12.99 -7.19 -14.23
C LYS A 40 12.98 -7.51 -12.73
N GLY A 41 13.99 -8.19 -12.22
CA GLY A 41 14.09 -8.54 -10.80
C GLY A 41 14.15 -7.31 -9.89
N GLU A 42 14.87 -6.26 -10.30
CA GLU A 42 14.97 -5.00 -9.56
C GLU A 42 13.61 -4.29 -9.45
N LYS A 43 12.85 -4.22 -10.54
CA LYS A 43 11.49 -3.63 -10.54
C LYS A 43 10.52 -4.38 -9.62
N ASP A 44 10.55 -5.70 -9.65
CA ASP A 44 9.68 -6.52 -8.80
C ASP A 44 10.01 -6.31 -7.31
N VAL A 45 11.28 -6.19 -6.96
CA VAL A 45 11.73 -5.89 -5.58
C VAL A 45 11.29 -4.48 -5.16
N GLU A 46 11.43 -3.47 -6.03
CA GLU A 46 11.01 -2.09 -5.73
C GLU A 46 9.50 -2.01 -5.47
N ILE A 47 8.68 -2.66 -6.30
CA ILE A 47 7.22 -2.70 -6.12
C ILE A 47 6.86 -3.35 -4.77
N GLN A 48 7.50 -4.46 -4.42
CA GLN A 48 7.24 -5.15 -3.16
C GLN A 48 7.68 -4.31 -1.94
N GLN A 49 8.83 -3.64 -2.02
CA GLN A 49 9.31 -2.75 -0.95
C GLN A 49 8.35 -1.57 -0.75
N ARG A 50 7.91 -0.93 -1.83
CA ARG A 50 6.94 0.15 -1.78
C ARG A 50 5.62 -0.31 -1.15
N ARG A 51 5.11 -1.49 -1.54
CA ARG A 51 3.89 -2.07 -0.97
C ARG A 51 4.02 -2.29 0.54
N ARG A 52 5.13 -2.86 1.00
CA ARG A 52 5.40 -3.06 2.44
C ARG A 52 5.48 -1.74 3.19
N ALA A 53 6.17 -0.75 2.66
CA ALA A 53 6.28 0.57 3.29
C ALA A 53 4.90 1.24 3.45
N VAL A 54 4.02 1.15 2.44
CA VAL A 54 2.66 1.69 2.53
C VAL A 54 1.85 0.96 3.60
N LEU A 55 1.92 -0.38 3.64
CA LEU A 55 1.21 -1.17 4.67
C LEU A 55 1.70 -0.84 6.09
N ASP A 56 3.01 -0.66 6.28
CA ASP A 56 3.58 -0.25 7.58
C ASP A 56 3.08 1.13 8.02
N LEU A 57 2.93 2.07 7.07
CA LEU A 57 2.36 3.40 7.35
C LEU A 57 0.88 3.30 7.76
N ILE A 58 0.07 2.54 7.01
CA ILE A 58 -1.33 2.28 7.32
C ILE A 58 -1.47 1.64 8.71
N GLN A 59 -0.65 0.63 8.99
CA GLN A 59 -0.65 -0.05 10.28
C GLN A 59 -0.36 0.93 11.43
N LYS A 60 0.66 1.78 11.29
CA LYS A 60 1.00 2.80 12.30
C LYS A 60 -0.13 3.80 12.50
N GLN A 61 -0.76 4.25 11.41
CA GLN A 61 -1.83 5.23 11.47
C GLN A 61 -3.08 4.67 12.15
N ILE A 62 -3.52 3.46 11.79
CA ILE A 62 -4.66 2.80 12.44
C ILE A 62 -4.35 2.46 13.90
N ALA A 63 -3.15 1.93 14.19
CA ALA A 63 -2.75 1.63 15.57
C ALA A 63 -2.69 2.87 16.48
N SER A 64 -2.52 4.06 15.89
CA SER A 64 -2.49 5.36 16.58
C SER A 64 -3.84 6.07 16.55
N ALA A 65 -4.93 5.39 16.17
CA ALA A 65 -6.28 5.93 16.26
C ALA A 65 -6.58 6.31 17.72
N CYS A 66 -7.18 7.46 17.93
CA CYS A 66 -7.47 7.99 19.26
C CYS A 66 -8.91 8.45 19.37
N LEU A 67 -9.43 8.41 20.59
CA LEU A 67 -10.77 8.86 20.93
C LEU A 67 -10.83 10.38 20.85
N TYR A 68 -11.18 10.90 19.68
CA TYR A 68 -11.34 12.31 19.43
C TYR A 68 -12.66 12.55 18.69
N GLU A 69 -13.47 13.50 19.20
CA GLU A 69 -14.80 13.77 18.66
C GLU A 69 -14.72 14.47 17.29
N ILE A 70 -15.29 13.85 16.27
CA ILE A 70 -15.42 14.41 14.93
C ILE A 70 -16.84 14.95 14.79
N LYS A 71 -16.97 16.27 14.54
CA LYS A 71 -18.27 16.95 14.39
C LYS A 71 -18.57 17.20 12.93
N THR A 72 -19.57 16.50 12.40
CA THR A 72 -20.05 16.65 11.02
C THR A 72 -21.48 17.20 11.05
N GLY A 73 -21.62 18.49 10.84
CA GLY A 73 -22.94 19.14 10.95
C GLY A 73 -23.53 19.03 12.35
N ASP A 74 -24.67 18.34 12.48
CA ASP A 74 -25.36 18.08 13.76
C ASP A 74 -24.99 16.71 14.37
N GLU A 75 -24.21 15.89 13.67
CA GLU A 75 -23.75 14.59 14.16
C GLU A 75 -22.32 14.67 14.69
N ALA A 76 -22.05 13.89 15.72
CA ALA A 76 -20.72 13.69 16.25
C ALA A 76 -20.42 12.19 16.36
N PHE A 77 -19.22 11.79 15.98
CA PHE A 77 -18.75 10.42 16.10
C PHE A 77 -17.27 10.38 16.48
N TYR A 78 -16.78 9.24 16.96
CA TYR A 78 -15.37 9.02 17.31
C TYR A 78 -14.66 8.09 16.36
N PHE A 79 -15.39 7.06 15.90
CA PHE A 79 -14.91 6.09 14.94
C PHE A 79 -16.10 5.59 14.13
N LYS A 80 -15.99 5.61 12.81
CA LYS A 80 -17.04 5.13 11.90
C LYS A 80 -16.42 4.28 10.81
N GLY A 81 -17.08 3.19 10.46
CA GLY A 81 -16.59 2.33 9.41
C GLY A 81 -17.66 1.44 8.79
N SER A 82 -17.45 1.12 7.53
CA SER A 82 -18.20 0.13 6.76
C SER A 82 -17.22 -0.91 6.18
N ASP A 83 -17.71 -1.81 5.36
CA ASP A 83 -16.87 -2.76 4.63
C ASP A 83 -15.94 -2.07 3.60
N ARG A 84 -16.26 -0.84 3.16
CA ARG A 84 -15.54 -0.11 2.11
C ARG A 84 -14.83 1.15 2.56
N GLU A 85 -15.12 1.63 3.74
CA GLU A 85 -14.52 2.86 4.26
C GLU A 85 -14.37 2.81 5.78
N VAL A 86 -13.37 3.53 6.27
CA VAL A 86 -13.16 3.73 7.70
C VAL A 86 -12.71 5.16 7.97
N GLU A 87 -13.30 5.78 8.99
CA GLU A 87 -13.08 7.17 9.40
C GLU A 87 -12.73 7.23 10.89
N PHE A 88 -11.64 7.92 11.21
CA PHE A 88 -11.16 8.08 12.58
C PHE A 88 -10.17 9.24 12.69
N VAL A 89 -9.80 9.59 13.91
CA VAL A 89 -8.70 10.51 14.19
C VAL A 89 -7.46 9.74 14.59
N SER A 90 -6.30 10.11 14.03
CA SER A 90 -5.01 9.48 14.33
C SER A 90 -3.98 10.50 14.81
N ARG A 91 -3.05 10.02 15.64
CA ARG A 91 -1.85 10.76 16.04
C ARG A 91 -0.64 10.49 15.17
N SER A 92 -0.81 9.76 14.07
CA SER A 92 0.27 9.40 13.13
C SER A 92 -0.07 9.89 11.72
N PRO A 93 0.26 11.14 11.36
CA PRO A 93 0.04 11.65 10.01
C PRO A 93 0.94 10.92 9.00
N ILE A 94 0.41 10.70 7.78
CA ILE A 94 1.12 10.09 6.66
C ILE A 94 1.30 11.09 5.52
N ALA A 95 0.29 11.95 5.28
CA ALA A 95 0.34 12.88 4.17
C ALA A 95 1.43 13.95 4.35
N PRO A 96 2.16 14.30 3.26
CA PRO A 96 3.16 15.36 3.33
C PRO A 96 2.52 16.70 3.70
N GLY A 97 3.05 17.37 4.71
CA GLY A 97 2.60 18.72 5.10
C GLY A 97 1.72 18.79 6.34
N SER A 98 1.34 17.69 6.92
CA SER A 98 0.66 17.65 8.21
C SER A 98 1.56 18.23 9.31
N ARG A 99 1.05 19.20 10.10
CA ARG A 99 1.82 19.96 11.10
C ARG A 99 1.30 19.80 12.51
N SER A 100 0.03 19.39 12.68
CA SER A 100 -0.62 19.36 13.99
C SER A 100 -0.35 18.09 14.81
N GLY A 101 0.12 17.02 14.18
CA GLY A 101 0.29 15.73 14.81
C GLY A 101 -1.02 14.99 15.13
N ILE A 102 -2.18 15.62 14.89
CA ILE A 102 -3.52 15.02 15.02
C ILE A 102 -4.25 15.25 13.70
N VAL A 103 -4.62 14.16 13.05
CA VAL A 103 -5.23 14.19 11.72
C VAL A 103 -6.53 13.41 11.67
N TYR A 104 -7.52 13.95 10.97
CA TYR A 104 -8.65 13.18 10.49
C TYR A 104 -8.20 12.30 9.34
N VAL A 105 -8.64 11.06 9.37
CA VAL A 105 -8.27 10.02 8.42
C VAL A 105 -9.53 9.36 7.90
N LYS A 106 -9.64 9.27 6.59
CA LYS A 106 -10.62 8.44 5.90
C LYS A 106 -9.90 7.56 4.90
N TYR A 107 -9.98 6.26 5.09
CA TYR A 107 -9.64 5.28 4.08
C TYR A 107 -10.90 4.89 3.34
N SER A 108 -10.85 4.87 2.03
CA SER A 108 -11.98 4.45 1.19
C SER A 108 -11.49 3.59 0.02
N THR A 109 -12.41 2.78 -0.47
CA THR A 109 -12.18 2.01 -1.69
C THR A 109 -12.74 2.79 -2.87
N GLY A 110 -11.87 3.17 -3.81
CA GLY A 110 -12.25 3.81 -5.06
C GLY A 110 -12.20 2.84 -6.24
N GLU A 111 -12.95 3.16 -7.28
CA GLU A 111 -12.82 2.45 -8.56
C GLU A 111 -11.51 2.84 -9.23
N GLY A 112 -10.78 1.86 -9.75
CA GLY A 112 -9.53 2.10 -10.47
C GLY A 112 -9.77 2.48 -11.93
N ASP A 113 -8.86 3.23 -12.50
CA ASP A 113 -8.94 3.89 -13.80
C ASP A 113 -9.04 2.94 -15.02
N GLN A 114 -8.80 1.65 -14.89
CA GLN A 114 -8.95 0.67 -15.99
C GLN A 114 -9.16 -0.74 -15.43
N ASN A 115 -10.18 -1.46 -15.91
CA ASN A 115 -10.47 -2.88 -15.63
C ASN A 115 -11.03 -3.23 -14.24
N GLU A 116 -12.01 -2.51 -13.72
CA GLU A 116 -12.78 -2.91 -12.52
C GLU A 116 -11.94 -3.22 -11.26
N LYS A 117 -10.69 -2.75 -11.21
CA LYS A 117 -9.79 -2.97 -10.07
C LYS A 117 -9.98 -1.91 -9.01
N MET A 118 -10.02 -2.33 -7.75
CA MET A 118 -10.15 -1.43 -6.62
C MET A 118 -8.84 -0.73 -6.29
N THR A 119 -8.96 0.50 -5.79
CA THR A 119 -7.87 1.35 -5.31
C THR A 119 -8.13 1.73 -3.87
N LEU A 120 -7.11 1.63 -3.02
CA LEU A 120 -7.13 2.16 -1.67
C LEU A 120 -6.74 3.64 -1.70
N VAL A 121 -7.66 4.48 -1.25
CA VAL A 121 -7.52 5.93 -1.21
C VAL A 121 -7.48 6.38 0.24
N LEU A 122 -6.52 7.25 0.56
CA LEU A 122 -6.41 7.94 1.84
C LEU A 122 -6.83 9.40 1.64
N TYR A 123 -7.78 9.85 2.43
CA TYR A 123 -8.01 11.27 2.69
C TYR A 123 -7.49 11.58 4.09
N GLU A 124 -6.59 12.55 4.20
CA GLU A 124 -6.01 12.96 5.47
C GLU A 124 -6.01 14.48 5.57
N ARG A 125 -6.44 14.99 6.72
CA ARG A 125 -6.43 16.42 6.98
C ARG A 125 -6.13 16.73 8.44
N ASP A 126 -5.36 17.79 8.68
CA ASP A 126 -5.10 18.28 10.04
C ASP A 126 -6.39 18.71 10.73
N MET A 127 -6.66 18.19 11.92
CA MET A 127 -7.87 18.51 12.69
C MET A 127 -7.99 20.01 13.01
N ILE A 128 -6.87 20.72 13.15
CA ILE A 128 -6.85 22.16 13.45
C ILE A 128 -7.45 23.00 12.30
N PHE A 129 -7.32 22.52 11.07
CA PHE A 129 -7.77 23.24 9.87
C PHE A 129 -9.11 22.74 9.33
N MET A 130 -9.71 21.71 9.98
CA MET A 130 -10.99 21.17 9.53
C MET A 130 -12.14 22.11 9.86
N LYS A 131 -12.90 22.49 8.83
CA LYS A 131 -14.16 23.22 8.96
C LYS A 131 -15.34 22.27 8.74
N LYS A 132 -16.52 22.63 9.24
CA LYS A 132 -17.76 21.83 9.05
C LYS A 132 -18.09 21.52 7.58
N GLU A 133 -17.65 22.37 6.66
CA GLU A 133 -17.88 22.26 5.21
C GLU A 133 -16.97 21.23 4.53
N ASP A 134 -15.85 20.88 5.16
CA ASP A 134 -14.81 20.01 4.59
C ASP A 134 -15.24 18.51 4.49
N PHE A 135 -16.31 18.14 5.19
CA PHE A 135 -16.84 16.77 5.16
C PHE A 135 -17.71 16.45 3.94
N SER A 136 -18.11 17.45 3.16
CA SER A 136 -19.19 17.28 2.16
C SER A 136 -18.81 17.43 0.69
N SER A 137 -17.67 18.03 0.31
CA SER A 137 -17.46 18.35 -1.10
C SER A 137 -16.06 18.21 -1.69
N ASP A 138 -14.98 18.31 -0.93
CA ASP A 138 -13.63 18.44 -1.53
C ASP A 138 -12.69 17.28 -1.19
N ALA A 139 -13.24 16.11 -0.92
CA ALA A 139 -12.45 14.90 -0.59
C ALA A 139 -11.49 14.47 -1.71
N GLU A 140 -11.74 14.85 -2.96
CA GLU A 140 -10.90 14.45 -4.09
C GLU A 140 -9.59 15.24 -4.16
N GLU A 141 -9.58 16.54 -3.83
CA GLU A 141 -8.40 17.39 -3.96
C GLU A 141 -7.27 17.02 -2.98
N TYR A 142 -7.62 16.44 -1.83
CA TYR A 142 -6.68 16.04 -0.77
C TYR A 142 -6.53 14.53 -0.64
N SER A 143 -7.01 13.78 -1.62
CA SER A 143 -6.95 12.32 -1.59
C SER A 143 -5.63 11.80 -2.17
N LEU A 144 -5.05 10.80 -1.50
CA LEU A 144 -3.82 10.14 -1.92
C LEU A 144 -4.13 8.68 -2.29
N LYS A 145 -3.89 8.32 -3.55
CA LYS A 145 -3.97 6.91 -3.99
C LYS A 145 -2.78 6.15 -3.41
N LEU A 146 -3.01 5.26 -2.46
CA LEU A 146 -1.95 4.51 -1.78
C LEU A 146 -1.54 3.26 -2.55
N MET A 147 -2.51 2.46 -2.93
CA MET A 147 -2.30 1.20 -3.65
C MET A 147 -3.48 0.92 -4.57
N SER A 148 -3.24 0.25 -5.69
CA SER A 148 -4.25 -0.10 -6.69
C SER A 148 -4.05 -1.54 -7.20
N GLY A 149 -5.04 -2.05 -7.94
CA GLY A 149 -4.93 -3.35 -8.60
C GLY A 149 -5.51 -4.51 -7.80
N PHE A 150 -6.40 -4.23 -6.83
CA PHE A 150 -7.09 -5.26 -6.06
C PHE A 150 -8.41 -5.65 -6.72
N GLN A 151 -8.79 -6.92 -6.59
CA GLN A 151 -10.12 -7.41 -6.98
C GLN A 151 -11.14 -7.13 -5.90
N ASN A 152 -10.70 -7.21 -4.63
CA ASN A 152 -11.52 -6.91 -3.48
C ASN A 152 -10.70 -6.21 -2.40
N LEU A 153 -11.33 -5.29 -1.67
CA LEU A 153 -10.75 -4.59 -0.54
C LEU A 153 -11.86 -4.37 0.48
N GLN A 154 -11.69 -4.93 1.68
CA GLN A 154 -12.71 -4.91 2.73
C GLN A 154 -12.12 -4.59 4.09
N PHE A 155 -12.92 -3.89 4.91
CA PHE A 155 -12.63 -3.62 6.32
C PHE A 155 -13.58 -4.41 7.21
N GLU A 156 -13.06 -4.89 8.34
CA GLU A 156 -13.81 -5.50 9.43
C GLU A 156 -13.29 -5.01 10.77
N TYR A 157 -14.14 -4.97 11.77
CA TYR A 157 -13.90 -4.35 13.07
C TYR A 157 -14.08 -5.39 14.18
N LEU A 158 -13.11 -5.52 15.07
CA LEU A 158 -13.15 -6.47 16.18
C LEU A 158 -13.90 -5.85 17.36
N LYS A 159 -15.02 -6.44 17.72
CA LYS A 159 -15.82 -6.06 18.89
C LYS A 159 -15.64 -7.09 20.02
N MET A 160 -15.57 -6.59 21.26
CA MET A 160 -15.69 -7.42 22.45
C MET A 160 -17.18 -7.59 22.80
N ALA A 161 -17.58 -8.77 23.16
CA ALA A 161 -18.93 -8.99 23.70
C ALA A 161 -19.13 -8.20 25.00
N GLU A 162 -20.36 -7.82 25.31
CA GLU A 162 -20.69 -7.01 26.51
C GLU A 162 -20.28 -7.70 27.82
N ASP A 163 -20.28 -9.03 27.85
CA ASP A 163 -19.83 -9.84 28.99
C ASP A 163 -18.30 -10.06 29.04
N GLY A 164 -17.56 -9.55 28.04
CA GLY A 164 -16.11 -9.67 27.94
C GLY A 164 -15.61 -11.09 27.61
N SER A 165 -16.49 -12.03 27.29
CA SER A 165 -16.14 -13.46 27.12
C SER A 165 -15.63 -13.81 25.73
N GLU A 166 -16.15 -13.13 24.69
CA GLU A 166 -15.85 -13.45 23.30
C GLU A 166 -15.59 -12.19 22.47
N THR A 167 -14.89 -12.37 21.37
CA THR A 167 -14.67 -11.31 20.38
C THR A 167 -15.25 -11.72 19.04
N SER A 168 -15.86 -10.79 18.31
CA SER A 168 -16.43 -11.03 16.99
C SER A 168 -16.03 -9.96 15.99
N TRP A 169 -15.84 -10.38 14.74
CA TRP A 169 -15.61 -9.46 13.63
C TRP A 169 -16.94 -8.97 13.06
N GLN A 170 -17.04 -7.66 12.84
CA GLN A 170 -18.21 -6.99 12.28
C GLN A 170 -17.82 -6.22 11.02
N SER A 171 -18.70 -6.16 10.03
CA SER A 171 -18.49 -5.45 8.77
C SER A 171 -18.74 -3.93 8.88
N SER A 172 -19.24 -3.45 10.00
CA SER A 172 -19.49 -2.04 10.24
C SER A 172 -19.23 -1.66 11.69
N TRP A 173 -18.89 -0.38 11.91
CA TRP A 173 -18.70 0.22 13.22
C TRP A 173 -19.26 1.61 13.24
N ASP A 174 -19.97 1.96 14.31
CA ASP A 174 -20.48 3.31 14.54
C ASP A 174 -20.40 3.67 16.02
N SER A 175 -19.61 4.70 16.32
CA SER A 175 -19.46 5.27 17.65
C SER A 175 -20.03 6.70 17.71
N SER A 176 -21.26 6.86 17.22
CA SER A 176 -22.01 8.11 17.26
C SER A 176 -22.72 8.32 18.59
N GLY A 177 -22.99 9.56 18.94
CA GLY A 177 -23.75 9.94 20.13
C GLY A 177 -22.99 9.64 21.42
N ASP A 178 -23.68 8.96 22.38
CA ASP A 178 -23.12 8.63 23.69
C ASP A 178 -22.20 7.39 23.66
N ASN A 179 -22.17 6.67 22.53
CA ASN A 179 -21.31 5.50 22.36
C ASN A 179 -19.90 5.91 21.96
N LYS A 180 -18.98 5.98 22.93
CA LYS A 180 -17.56 6.32 22.74
C LYS A 180 -16.67 5.09 22.55
N GLU A 181 -17.22 3.96 22.12
CA GLU A 181 -16.45 2.74 21.96
C GLU A 181 -15.60 2.77 20.70
N MET A 182 -14.35 2.33 20.83
CA MET A 182 -13.44 2.09 19.73
C MET A 182 -13.33 0.58 19.46
N PRO A 183 -13.17 0.14 18.19
CA PRO A 183 -12.90 -1.26 17.92
C PRO A 183 -11.58 -1.71 18.55
N LEU A 184 -11.47 -2.98 18.94
CA LEU A 184 -10.23 -3.55 19.48
C LEU A 184 -9.13 -3.62 18.41
N ALA A 185 -9.55 -3.93 17.19
CA ALA A 185 -8.69 -4.02 16.02
C ALA A 185 -9.49 -3.75 14.74
N VAL A 186 -8.79 -3.30 13.72
CA VAL A 186 -9.30 -3.20 12.34
C VAL A 186 -8.59 -4.26 11.51
N LYS A 187 -9.37 -5.03 10.75
CA LYS A 187 -8.87 -5.98 9.76
C LYS A 187 -9.11 -5.41 8.37
N MET A 188 -8.07 -5.36 7.57
CA MET A 188 -8.12 -4.97 6.16
C MET A 188 -7.72 -6.18 5.31
N THR A 189 -8.60 -6.62 4.44
CA THR A 189 -8.36 -7.73 3.51
C THR A 189 -8.23 -7.15 2.09
N LEU A 190 -7.14 -7.52 1.41
CA LEU A 190 -6.78 -7.07 0.07
C LEU A 190 -6.59 -8.30 -0.81
N ASP A 191 -7.51 -8.55 -1.74
CA ASP A 191 -7.40 -9.67 -2.68
C ASP A 191 -6.77 -9.17 -3.98
N GLY A 192 -5.60 -9.71 -4.33
CA GLY A 192 -4.89 -9.43 -5.58
C GLY A 192 -5.22 -10.44 -6.69
N GLU A 193 -4.55 -10.33 -7.84
CA GLU A 193 -4.64 -11.32 -8.94
C GLU A 193 -3.92 -12.65 -8.63
N SER A 194 -2.96 -12.66 -7.72
CA SER A 194 -2.31 -13.87 -7.24
C SER A 194 -3.09 -14.43 -6.05
N GLU A 195 -3.10 -15.77 -5.91
CA GLU A 195 -3.88 -16.52 -4.92
C GLU A 195 -3.68 -16.12 -3.43
N ASP A 196 -2.75 -15.22 -3.15
CA ASP A 196 -2.47 -14.78 -1.79
C ASP A 196 -3.25 -13.50 -1.45
N ALA A 197 -4.38 -13.66 -0.77
CA ALA A 197 -5.04 -12.56 -0.10
C ALA A 197 -4.14 -11.98 1.00
N LEU A 198 -3.89 -10.68 0.96
CA LEU A 198 -3.17 -10.00 2.04
C LEU A 198 -4.16 -9.59 3.13
N CYS A 199 -3.99 -10.14 4.32
CA CYS A 199 -4.77 -9.79 5.49
C CYS A 199 -3.90 -9.01 6.48
N LEU A 200 -4.30 -7.77 6.78
CA LEU A 200 -3.66 -6.91 7.76
C LEU A 200 -4.60 -6.72 8.96
N ILE A 201 -4.21 -7.20 10.14
CA ILE A 201 -4.94 -7.00 11.39
C ILE A 201 -4.16 -6.01 12.26
N VAL A 202 -4.79 -4.88 12.57
CA VAL A 202 -4.16 -3.78 13.32
C VAL A 202 -4.90 -3.55 14.62
N PRO A 203 -4.30 -3.86 15.77
CA PRO A 203 -4.88 -3.51 17.07
C PRO A 203 -4.80 -1.99 17.30
N ILE A 204 -5.88 -1.39 17.80
CA ILE A 204 -5.92 0.02 18.22
C ILE A 204 -5.31 0.12 19.61
N ARG A 205 -4.26 0.95 19.73
CA ARG A 205 -3.47 1.07 20.98
C ARG A 205 -3.86 2.23 21.87
N CYS A 206 -4.49 3.25 21.30
CA CYS A 206 -4.91 4.43 22.04
C CYS A 206 -6.27 4.15 22.70
N ARG A 207 -6.23 3.56 23.89
CA ARG A 207 -7.40 3.53 24.81
C ARG A 207 -7.23 4.65 25.81
N GLU A 208 -8.33 5.26 26.24
CA GLU A 208 -8.31 6.10 27.45
C GLU A 208 -7.82 5.22 28.63
N GLU A 209 -6.86 5.75 29.39
CA GLU A 209 -6.54 5.28 30.74
C GLU A 209 -7.63 5.71 31.70
#